data_173dfded4d6347e979fe94c1dbf45873
#
_entry.id   173dfded4d6347e979fe94c1dbf45873
#
_cell.length_a   1.000
_cell.length_b   1.000
_cell.length_c   1.000
_cell.angle_alpha   90.00
_cell.angle_beta   90.00
_cell.angle_gamma   90.00
#
_symmetry.space_group_name_H-M   'P 1'
#
loop_
_entity.id
_entity.type
_entity.pdbx_description
1 polymer ?
#
loop_
_entity_poly.entity_id
_entity_poly.type
_entity_poly.pdbx_seq_one_letter_code
_entity_poly.pdbx_strand_id
1 'polypeptide(L)'
;MDFYTLKWGDKYGPEYVNRLYGSLQKHYKKPFTLTCYTDNYNMLREEVNIKNIESLRKFDTDRVFTYEKLILMEKHEKGVWLDLDILIHDEIDFIDNSEFKMIWNHWNSYYQRSLRWYGKGSSCHVNSSFVKFDNPEWLIKFTNDNWKKIEWTYKSLDKYLFYQHHRNDRLDYWDQGIITNYNREGYELKGKVSIFNTSHMYNNKGIVEESYELHEADSETVKLWNSYA
;
A
#
# COMPACT_ATOMS: atom_id res chain seq x y z
N MET A 1 18.45 0.92 -2.04
CA MET A 1 17.01 1.01 -2.40
C MET A 1 16.33 1.92 -1.42
N ASP A 2 15.48 2.83 -1.89
CA ASP A 2 14.73 3.72 -1.02
C ASP A 2 13.31 3.19 -0.85
N PHE A 3 12.94 2.96 0.41
CA PHE A 3 11.59 2.58 0.80
C PHE A 3 10.90 3.76 1.46
N TYR A 4 9.61 3.87 1.24
CA TYR A 4 8.78 4.95 1.74
C TYR A 4 7.52 4.40 2.39
N THR A 5 7.15 5.01 3.50
CA THR A 5 5.89 4.73 4.18
C THR A 5 5.30 6.01 4.76
N LEU A 6 4.06 5.94 5.19
CA LEU A 6 3.32 7.06 5.74
C LEU A 6 2.57 6.64 7.00
N LYS A 7 2.79 7.39 8.07
CA LYS A 7 2.11 7.21 9.35
C LYS A 7 1.47 8.52 9.79
N TRP A 8 0.16 8.54 9.96
CA TRP A 8 -0.55 9.70 10.50
C TRP A 8 -1.65 9.28 11.47
N GLY A 9 -1.97 10.18 12.38
CA GLY A 9 -2.98 9.92 13.41
C GLY A 9 -2.63 8.72 14.28
N ASP A 10 -3.65 8.14 14.89
CA ASP A 10 -3.49 7.15 15.97
C ASP A 10 -3.82 5.70 15.54
N LYS A 11 -4.21 5.48 14.27
CA LYS A 11 -4.59 4.15 13.79
C LYS A 11 -3.42 3.15 13.90
N TYR A 12 -2.23 3.57 13.51
CA TYR A 12 -1.02 2.76 13.59
C TYR A 12 -0.03 3.41 14.56
N GLY A 13 0.41 2.66 15.56
CA GLY A 13 1.45 3.10 16.48
C GLY A 13 2.85 3.09 15.85
N PRO A 14 3.87 3.62 16.54
CA PRO A 14 5.26 3.63 16.05
C PRO A 14 5.82 2.22 15.82
N GLU A 15 5.30 1.21 16.51
CA GLU A 15 5.70 -0.19 16.39
C GLU A 15 5.48 -0.72 14.95
N TYR A 16 4.49 -0.24 14.21
CA TYR A 16 4.27 -0.63 12.83
C TYR A 16 5.43 -0.20 11.92
N VAL A 17 5.90 1.03 12.08
CA VAL A 17 7.05 1.54 11.31
C VAL A 17 8.33 0.84 11.73
N ASN A 18 8.54 0.65 13.04
CA ASN A 18 9.74 0.02 13.59
C ASN A 18 9.87 -1.43 13.13
N ARG A 19 8.78 -2.19 13.14
CA ARG A 19 8.75 -3.59 12.67
C ARG A 19 8.81 -3.70 11.16
N LEU A 20 8.24 -2.74 10.42
CA LEU A 20 8.45 -2.67 8.97
C LEU A 20 9.94 -2.50 8.66
N TYR A 21 10.65 -1.61 9.38
CA TYR A 21 12.10 -1.48 9.23
C TYR A 21 12.82 -2.79 9.55
N GLY A 22 12.50 -3.46 10.66
CA GLY A 22 13.12 -4.73 11.05
C GLY A 22 12.85 -5.85 10.04
N SER A 23 11.65 -5.91 9.46
CA SER A 23 11.34 -6.88 8.40
C SER A 23 12.14 -6.61 7.12
N LEU A 24 12.29 -5.34 6.74
CA LEU A 24 13.16 -4.94 5.64
C LEU A 24 14.62 -5.33 5.90
N GLN A 25 15.13 -5.05 7.09
CA GLN A 25 16.50 -5.40 7.49
C GLN A 25 16.76 -6.91 7.42
N LYS A 26 15.76 -7.73 7.72
CA LYS A 26 15.86 -9.19 7.67
C LYS A 26 15.74 -9.75 6.26
N HIS A 27 14.83 -9.21 5.45
CA HIS A 27 14.40 -9.81 4.19
C HIS A 27 14.87 -9.08 2.92
N TYR A 28 15.50 -7.93 3.04
CA TYR A 28 16.16 -7.24 1.94
C TYR A 28 17.66 -7.14 2.21
N LYS A 29 18.45 -7.89 1.46
CA LYS A 29 19.89 -8.12 1.74
C LYS A 29 20.83 -7.01 1.27
N LYS A 30 20.31 -6.02 0.57
CA LYS A 30 21.12 -4.91 0.04
C LYS A 30 20.97 -3.66 0.90
N PRO A 31 21.88 -2.67 0.78
CA PRO A 31 21.72 -1.40 1.47
C PRO A 31 20.39 -0.72 1.10
N PHE A 32 19.71 -0.19 2.12
CA PHE A 32 18.45 0.50 1.93
C PHE A 32 18.29 1.66 2.91
N THR A 33 17.35 2.54 2.60
CA THR A 33 16.80 3.53 3.51
C THR A 33 15.30 3.34 3.64
N LEU A 34 14.74 3.52 4.84
CA LEU A 34 13.30 3.65 5.05
C LEU A 34 12.98 5.09 5.45
N THR A 35 12.22 5.78 4.64
CA THR A 35 11.70 7.12 4.95
C THR A 35 10.24 7.03 5.35
N CYS A 36 9.95 7.49 6.57
CA CYS A 36 8.58 7.60 7.09
C CYS A 36 8.13 9.06 7.09
N TYR A 37 7.06 9.35 6.36
CA TYR A 37 6.36 10.62 6.46
C TYR A 37 5.31 10.54 7.57
N THR A 38 5.41 11.44 8.56
CA THR A 38 4.56 11.35 9.75
C THR A 38 4.26 12.71 10.36
N ASP A 39 3.14 12.80 11.05
CA ASP A 39 2.75 13.89 11.94
C ASP A 39 3.27 13.72 13.38
N ASN A 40 3.69 12.49 13.73
CA ASN A 40 4.22 12.17 15.06
C ASN A 40 5.40 11.19 14.95
N TYR A 41 6.58 11.66 15.30
CA TYR A 41 7.85 10.93 15.20
C TYR A 41 8.33 10.31 16.52
N ASN A 42 7.52 10.41 17.59
CA ASN A 42 7.88 9.83 18.87
C ASN A 42 8.00 8.30 18.80
N MET A 43 9.01 7.74 19.46
CA MET A 43 9.26 6.30 19.55
C MET A 43 9.58 5.59 18.22
N LEU A 44 9.88 6.33 17.17
CA LEU A 44 10.42 5.75 15.94
C LEU A 44 11.92 5.44 16.12
N ARG A 45 12.38 4.37 15.47
CA ARG A 45 13.78 3.97 15.45
C ARG A 45 14.66 5.05 14.83
N GLU A 46 15.89 5.19 15.33
CA GLU A 46 16.86 6.19 14.84
C GLU A 46 17.28 5.95 13.38
N GLU A 47 17.22 4.71 12.92
CA GLU A 47 17.58 4.33 11.56
C GLU A 47 16.52 4.73 10.52
N VAL A 48 15.31 5.04 10.95
CA VAL A 48 14.23 5.50 10.06
C VAL A 48 14.43 6.98 9.73
N ASN A 49 14.50 7.30 8.44
CA ASN A 49 14.55 8.69 8.00
C ASN A 49 13.17 9.35 8.13
N ILE A 50 13.04 10.28 9.06
CA ILE A 50 11.75 10.88 9.39
C ILE A 50 11.56 12.17 8.58
N LYS A 51 10.37 12.33 7.99
CA LYS A 51 9.94 13.55 7.29
C LYS A 51 8.57 13.99 7.78
N ASN A 52 8.34 15.31 7.80
CA ASN A 52 7.03 15.83 8.11
C ASN A 52 6.04 15.53 6.98
N ILE A 53 4.89 14.94 7.33
CA ILE A 53 3.83 14.56 6.40
C ILE A 53 3.25 15.78 5.64
N GLU A 54 3.22 16.94 6.28
CA GLU A 54 2.72 18.18 5.65
C GLU A 54 3.50 18.54 4.37
N SER A 55 4.74 18.04 4.24
CA SER A 55 5.54 18.24 3.03
C SER A 55 5.01 17.47 1.79
N LEU A 56 4.05 16.58 1.98
CA LEU A 56 3.34 15.87 0.91
C LEU A 56 1.98 16.51 0.59
N ARG A 57 1.52 17.47 1.37
CA ARG A 57 0.25 18.16 1.09
C ARG A 57 0.41 19.08 -0.12
N LYS A 58 -0.14 18.66 -1.23
CA LYS A 58 -0.18 19.45 -2.47
C LYS A 58 -1.60 19.83 -2.86
N PHE A 59 -2.54 19.01 -2.50
CA PHE A 59 -3.95 19.16 -2.86
C PHE A 59 -4.75 19.54 -1.62
N ASP A 60 -5.59 20.56 -1.75
CA ASP A 60 -6.56 20.90 -0.71
C ASP A 60 -7.71 19.88 -0.76
N THR A 61 -7.62 18.88 0.10
CA THR A 61 -8.60 17.80 0.20
C THR A 61 -8.81 17.41 1.65
N ASP A 62 -10.06 17.28 2.04
CA ASP A 62 -10.47 16.74 3.36
C ASP A 62 -10.33 15.22 3.45
N ARG A 63 -9.82 14.59 2.41
CA ARG A 63 -9.69 13.15 2.35
C ARG A 63 -8.43 12.65 3.01
N VAL A 64 -8.53 11.41 3.48
CA VAL A 64 -7.43 10.62 4.03
C VAL A 64 -6.25 10.58 3.04
N PHE A 65 -5.05 10.64 3.55
CA PHE A 65 -3.75 10.70 2.87
C PHE A 65 -3.43 9.55 1.88
N THR A 66 -4.37 9.15 1.03
CA THR A 66 -4.13 8.08 0.05
C THR A 66 -3.52 8.58 -1.25
N TYR A 67 -3.84 9.79 -1.66
CA TYR A 67 -3.30 10.40 -2.88
C TYR A 67 -1.90 10.99 -2.68
N GLU A 68 -1.46 11.17 -1.45
CA GLU A 68 -0.11 11.58 -1.09
C GLU A 68 0.95 10.61 -1.57
N LYS A 69 0.59 9.34 -1.82
CA LYS A 69 1.46 8.37 -2.50
C LYS A 69 1.93 8.88 -3.86
N LEU A 70 1.06 9.52 -4.64
CA LEU A 70 1.42 10.10 -5.94
C LEU A 70 2.34 11.32 -5.81
N ILE A 71 2.13 12.15 -4.79
CA ILE A 71 3.00 13.31 -4.51
C ILE A 71 4.38 12.83 -4.05
N LEU A 72 4.41 11.76 -3.26
CA LEU A 72 5.65 11.12 -2.86
C LEU A 72 6.41 10.58 -4.09
N MET A 73 5.72 9.91 -5.02
CA MET A 73 6.32 9.43 -6.26
C MET A 73 6.85 10.57 -7.14
N GLU A 74 6.14 11.70 -7.20
CA GLU A 74 6.61 12.91 -7.89
C GLU A 74 7.89 13.46 -7.23
N LYS A 75 7.93 13.48 -5.91
CA LYS A 75 9.05 14.08 -5.15
C LYS A 75 10.32 13.25 -5.20
N HIS A 76 10.19 11.93 -5.26
CA HIS A 76 11.31 10.98 -5.15
C HIS A 76 11.66 10.28 -6.45
N GLU A 77 10.84 10.42 -7.46
CA GLU A 77 11.00 9.84 -8.80
C GLU A 77 11.06 8.31 -8.81
N LYS A 78 11.81 7.67 -7.90
CA LYS A 78 11.95 6.21 -7.80
C LYS A 78 11.99 5.70 -6.36
N GLY A 79 11.58 4.45 -6.17
CA GLY A 79 11.62 3.78 -4.88
C GLY A 79 10.53 2.72 -4.72
N VAL A 80 10.31 2.31 -3.49
CA VAL A 80 9.25 1.36 -3.12
C VAL A 80 8.36 1.98 -2.06
N TRP A 81 7.09 2.10 -2.37
CA TRP A 81 6.07 2.46 -1.38
C TRP A 81 5.57 1.23 -0.65
N LEU A 82 5.43 1.34 0.66
CA LEU A 82 4.91 0.30 1.56
C LEU A 82 3.86 0.89 2.50
N ASP A 83 2.66 0.32 2.52
CA ASP A 83 1.68 0.62 3.57
C ASP A 83 2.11 -0.04 4.89
N LEU A 84 1.56 0.42 6.02
CA LEU A 84 1.91 -0.10 7.34
C LEU A 84 1.20 -1.41 7.68
N ASP A 85 0.14 -1.74 6.97
CA ASP A 85 -0.65 -2.96 7.14
C ASP A 85 -0.12 -4.14 6.29
N ILE A 86 1.19 -4.20 6.12
CA ILE A 86 1.87 -5.30 5.43
C ILE A 86 2.88 -5.99 6.34
N LEU A 87 3.10 -7.27 6.11
CA LEU A 87 4.14 -8.07 6.73
C LEU A 87 5.04 -8.68 5.66
N ILE A 88 6.31 -8.28 5.66
CA ILE A 88 7.36 -8.90 4.84
C ILE A 88 7.91 -10.07 5.65
N HIS A 89 7.78 -11.29 5.14
CA HIS A 89 8.15 -12.50 5.90
C HIS A 89 9.06 -13.46 5.11
N ASP A 90 9.44 -13.09 3.87
CA ASP A 90 10.45 -13.78 3.07
C ASP A 90 11.22 -12.77 2.22
N GLU A 91 12.28 -13.22 1.54
CA GLU A 91 13.18 -12.37 0.74
C GLU A 91 12.45 -11.61 -0.37
N ILE A 92 12.72 -10.31 -0.46
CA ILE A 92 12.06 -9.40 -1.41
C ILE A 92 13.00 -8.86 -2.51
N ASP A 93 14.08 -9.56 -2.84
CA ASP A 93 15.03 -9.14 -3.88
C ASP A 93 14.42 -9.05 -5.29
N PHE A 94 13.23 -9.60 -5.48
CA PHE A 94 12.45 -9.50 -6.72
C PHE A 94 12.14 -8.05 -7.13
N ILE A 95 12.20 -7.10 -6.18
CA ILE A 95 11.93 -5.67 -6.45
C ILE A 95 13.05 -5.00 -7.25
N ASP A 96 14.27 -5.54 -7.25
CA ASP A 96 15.44 -4.86 -7.81
C ASP A 96 15.40 -4.72 -9.33
N ASN A 97 14.81 -5.69 -10.00
CA ASN A 97 14.73 -5.78 -11.45
C ASN A 97 13.39 -5.26 -12.03
N SER A 98 12.66 -4.53 -11.23
CA SER A 98 11.34 -4.03 -11.61
C SER A 98 11.36 -2.53 -11.86
N GLU A 99 10.62 -2.06 -12.84
CA GLU A 99 10.37 -0.64 -13.07
C GLU A 99 9.16 -0.19 -12.24
N PHE A 100 8.00 -0.04 -12.86
CA PHE A 100 6.77 0.34 -12.16
C PHE A 100 5.88 -0.90 -11.98
N LYS A 101 5.70 -1.34 -10.72
CA LYS A 101 4.85 -2.49 -10.38
C LYS A 101 4.00 -2.24 -9.17
N MET A 102 2.77 -2.76 -9.19
CA MET A 102 1.86 -2.74 -8.07
C MET A 102 1.16 -4.09 -7.92
N ILE A 103 0.18 -4.18 -7.02
CA ILE A 103 -0.49 -5.43 -6.74
C ILE A 103 -1.75 -5.52 -7.61
N TRP A 104 -1.90 -6.68 -8.25
CA TRP A 104 -3.19 -7.10 -8.79
C TRP A 104 -3.90 -7.98 -7.77
N ASN A 105 -5.10 -7.60 -7.37
CA ASN A 105 -5.89 -8.29 -6.36
C ASN A 105 -6.46 -9.61 -6.90
N HIS A 106 -5.63 -10.65 -6.95
CA HIS A 106 -6.02 -11.99 -7.43
C HIS A 106 -7.07 -12.65 -6.53
N TRP A 107 -7.10 -12.29 -5.26
CA TRP A 107 -8.04 -12.78 -4.24
C TRP A 107 -9.45 -12.20 -4.34
N ASN A 108 -9.68 -11.20 -5.18
CA ASN A 108 -11.01 -10.69 -5.42
C ASN A 108 -11.81 -11.68 -6.27
N SER A 109 -12.98 -12.11 -5.76
CA SER A 109 -13.82 -13.08 -6.46
C SER A 109 -14.30 -12.59 -7.82
N TYR A 110 -14.61 -13.54 -8.73
CA TYR A 110 -15.16 -13.26 -10.06
C TYR A 110 -16.43 -12.40 -10.02
N TYR A 111 -17.23 -12.54 -8.97
CA TYR A 111 -18.46 -11.77 -8.78
C TYR A 111 -18.18 -10.27 -8.57
N GLN A 112 -17.08 -9.94 -7.94
CA GLN A 112 -16.63 -8.55 -7.79
C GLN A 112 -16.04 -7.99 -9.10
N ARG A 113 -15.64 -8.84 -10.05
CA ARG A 113 -15.05 -8.45 -11.33
C ARG A 113 -16.05 -7.86 -12.32
N SER A 114 -17.35 -8.19 -12.19
CA SER A 114 -18.39 -7.81 -13.15
C SER A 114 -19.08 -6.49 -12.83
N LEU A 115 -18.80 -5.85 -11.68
CA LEU A 115 -19.54 -4.69 -11.24
C LEU A 115 -18.90 -3.38 -11.68
N ARG A 116 -19.73 -2.58 -12.29
CA ARG A 116 -19.58 -1.27 -12.92
C ARG A 116 -18.41 -0.41 -12.42
N TRP A 117 -17.72 0.19 -13.34
CA TRP A 117 -16.60 1.12 -13.24
C TRP A 117 -16.77 2.27 -12.24
N TYR A 118 -18.00 2.67 -11.95
CA TYR A 118 -18.35 3.85 -11.19
C TYR A 118 -19.35 3.52 -10.10
N GLY A 119 -19.07 3.92 -8.88
CA GLY A 119 -20.01 3.90 -7.77
C GLY A 119 -19.73 2.88 -6.67
N LYS A 120 -20.63 2.83 -5.70
CA LYS A 120 -20.62 1.84 -4.61
C LYS A 120 -20.70 0.43 -5.21
N GLY A 121 -19.72 -0.41 -4.93
CA GLY A 121 -19.70 -1.80 -5.41
C GLY A 121 -18.89 -2.07 -6.68
N SER A 122 -18.19 -1.09 -7.25
CA SER A 122 -17.25 -1.39 -8.34
C SER A 122 -16.05 -2.16 -7.82
N SER A 123 -15.76 -3.32 -8.42
CA SER A 123 -14.55 -4.07 -8.12
C SER A 123 -13.32 -3.26 -8.53
N CYS A 124 -12.35 -3.18 -7.63
CA CYS A 124 -11.03 -2.67 -7.93
C CYS A 124 -10.03 -3.81 -7.83
N HIS A 125 -9.30 -4.07 -8.92
CA HIS A 125 -8.30 -5.13 -8.95
C HIS A 125 -6.89 -4.62 -8.66
N VAL A 126 -6.72 -3.32 -8.52
CA VAL A 126 -5.45 -2.72 -8.14
C VAL A 126 -5.43 -2.48 -6.64
N ASN A 127 -4.29 -2.73 -6.02
CA ASN A 127 -4.00 -2.36 -4.65
C ASN A 127 -2.63 -1.71 -4.60
N SER A 128 -2.55 -0.56 -3.93
CA SER A 128 -1.36 0.28 -3.85
C SER A 128 -0.60 0.13 -2.53
N SER A 129 -0.79 -0.97 -1.80
CA SER A 129 -0.09 -1.18 -0.52
C SER A 129 1.39 -1.51 -0.67
N PHE A 130 1.80 -2.04 -1.84
CA PHE A 130 3.18 -2.32 -2.19
C PHE A 130 3.44 -1.92 -3.64
N VAL A 131 4.09 -0.77 -3.84
CA VAL A 131 4.31 -0.20 -5.17
C VAL A 131 5.79 0.05 -5.40
N LYS A 132 6.37 -0.57 -6.41
CA LYS A 132 7.66 -0.15 -6.98
C LYS A 132 7.38 0.92 -8.01
N PHE A 133 8.05 2.04 -7.91
CA PHE A 133 7.92 3.13 -8.88
C PHE A 133 9.29 3.59 -9.40
N ASP A 134 9.34 3.92 -10.68
CA ASP A 134 10.48 4.51 -11.34
C ASP A 134 9.96 5.53 -12.34
N ASN A 135 10.11 6.80 -11.99
CA ASN A 135 9.71 7.98 -12.74
C ASN A 135 8.33 7.86 -13.47
N PRO A 136 7.22 7.70 -12.75
CA PRO A 136 5.89 7.58 -13.36
C PRO A 136 5.38 8.96 -13.84
N GLU A 137 6.20 9.70 -14.60
CA GLU A 137 5.91 11.08 -15.04
C GLU A 137 4.56 11.21 -15.73
N TRP A 138 4.22 10.22 -16.58
CA TRP A 138 2.94 10.22 -17.28
C TRP A 138 1.72 10.18 -16.34
N LEU A 139 1.83 9.43 -15.24
CA LEU A 139 0.77 9.31 -14.22
C LEU A 139 0.68 10.62 -13.41
N ILE A 140 1.83 11.12 -12.99
CA ILE A 140 1.93 12.35 -12.19
C ILE A 140 1.41 13.55 -12.99
N LYS A 141 1.87 13.72 -14.23
CA LYS A 141 1.41 14.79 -15.11
C LYS A 141 -0.11 14.71 -15.32
N PHE A 142 -0.65 13.55 -15.67
CA PHE A 142 -2.09 13.40 -15.84
C PHE A 142 -2.87 13.71 -14.56
N THR A 143 -2.35 13.29 -13.41
CA THR A 143 -2.97 13.57 -12.11
C THR A 143 -3.01 15.08 -11.83
N ASN A 144 -1.90 15.78 -12.02
CA ASN A 144 -1.81 17.21 -11.79
C ASN A 144 -2.75 18.01 -12.69
N ASP A 145 -2.80 17.65 -13.97
CA ASP A 145 -3.64 18.33 -14.96
C ASP A 145 -5.16 18.12 -14.71
N ASN A 146 -5.53 17.03 -14.01
CA ASN A 146 -6.92 16.61 -13.85
C ASN A 146 -7.38 16.48 -12.39
N TRP A 147 -6.63 16.99 -11.42
CA TRP A 147 -6.82 16.72 -9.99
C TRP A 147 -8.28 16.84 -9.51
N LYS A 148 -8.92 17.99 -9.74
CA LYS A 148 -10.31 18.23 -9.29
C LYS A 148 -11.31 17.20 -9.82
N LYS A 149 -11.12 16.76 -11.06
CA LYS A 149 -11.95 15.73 -11.68
C LYS A 149 -11.68 14.36 -11.09
N ILE A 150 -10.41 14.03 -10.84
CA ILE A 150 -10.00 12.78 -10.24
C ILE A 150 -10.57 12.65 -8.84
N GLU A 151 -10.40 13.66 -8.01
CA GLU A 151 -10.91 13.69 -6.64
C GLU A 151 -12.44 13.53 -6.60
N TRP A 152 -13.14 14.22 -7.47
CA TRP A 152 -14.60 14.13 -7.55
C TRP A 152 -15.08 12.74 -8.02
N THR A 153 -14.36 12.14 -8.98
CA THR A 153 -14.77 10.89 -9.64
C THR A 153 -14.36 9.65 -8.83
N TYR A 154 -13.13 9.63 -8.32
CA TYR A 154 -12.54 8.45 -7.67
C TYR A 154 -12.38 8.69 -6.17
N LYS A 155 -13.07 7.86 -5.37
CA LYS A 155 -13.02 7.96 -3.89
C LYS A 155 -11.80 7.29 -3.26
N SER A 156 -10.95 6.64 -4.05
CA SER A 156 -9.70 6.03 -3.59
C SER A 156 -8.66 6.05 -4.69
N LEU A 157 -7.40 6.06 -4.28
CA LEU A 157 -6.26 5.96 -5.17
C LEU A 157 -6.31 4.67 -6.01
N ASP A 158 -6.61 3.54 -5.40
CA ASP A 158 -6.68 2.25 -6.09
C ASP A 158 -7.67 2.25 -7.25
N LYS A 159 -8.85 2.86 -7.05
CA LYS A 159 -9.84 3.00 -8.14
C LYS A 159 -9.35 3.88 -9.27
N TYR A 160 -8.65 4.95 -8.93
CA TYR A 160 -8.04 5.82 -9.93
C TYR A 160 -6.95 5.10 -10.72
N LEU A 161 -6.07 4.37 -10.03
CA LEU A 161 -5.01 3.57 -10.66
C LEU A 161 -5.60 2.45 -11.54
N PHE A 162 -6.65 1.79 -11.07
CA PHE A 162 -7.37 0.80 -11.87
C PHE A 162 -7.96 1.38 -13.17
N TYR A 163 -8.48 2.60 -13.11
CA TYR A 163 -8.91 3.32 -14.31
C TYR A 163 -7.74 3.63 -15.25
N GLN A 164 -6.59 4.04 -14.71
CA GLN A 164 -5.39 4.31 -15.50
C GLN A 164 -4.85 3.05 -16.19
N HIS A 165 -4.91 1.90 -15.52
CA HIS A 165 -4.56 0.62 -16.13
C HIS A 165 -5.36 0.35 -17.40
N HIS A 166 -6.67 0.44 -17.31
CA HIS A 166 -7.53 0.20 -18.46
C HIS A 166 -7.37 1.20 -19.61
N ARG A 167 -6.95 2.41 -19.29
CA ARG A 167 -6.82 3.46 -20.30
C ARG A 167 -5.48 3.44 -21.03
N ASN A 168 -4.42 3.10 -20.32
CA ASN A 168 -3.06 3.35 -20.81
C ASN A 168 -2.21 2.10 -20.95
N ASP A 169 -2.62 0.98 -20.38
CA ASP A 169 -1.87 -0.30 -20.35
C ASP A 169 -0.38 -0.14 -19.94
N ARG A 170 -0.14 0.80 -19.02
CA ARG A 170 1.22 1.15 -18.56
C ARG A 170 1.50 0.69 -17.13
N LEU A 171 0.49 0.12 -16.46
CA LEU A 171 0.66 -0.42 -15.12
C LEU A 171 1.04 -1.89 -15.24
N ASP A 172 2.14 -2.26 -14.59
CA ASP A 172 2.57 -3.64 -14.47
C ASP A 172 2.32 -4.16 -13.04
N TYR A 173 2.29 -5.46 -12.86
CA TYR A 173 1.90 -6.08 -11.62
C TYR A 173 2.90 -7.14 -11.17
N TRP A 174 2.97 -7.30 -9.87
CA TRP A 174 3.69 -8.42 -9.27
C TRP A 174 3.06 -9.74 -9.69
N ASP A 175 3.88 -10.76 -9.87
CA ASP A 175 3.41 -12.11 -10.19
C ASP A 175 2.48 -12.62 -9.09
N GLN A 176 1.46 -13.37 -9.51
CA GLN A 176 0.49 -13.94 -8.58
C GLN A 176 1.18 -14.82 -7.54
N GLY A 177 0.79 -14.65 -6.28
CA GLY A 177 1.32 -15.44 -5.16
C GLY A 177 2.58 -14.87 -4.51
N ILE A 178 3.22 -13.83 -5.06
CA ILE A 178 4.33 -13.14 -4.40
C ILE A 178 3.80 -12.29 -3.24
N ILE A 179 2.76 -11.51 -3.50
CA ILE A 179 2.07 -10.70 -2.49
C ILE A 179 0.66 -11.24 -2.34
N THR A 180 0.26 -11.55 -1.12
CA THR A 180 -1.01 -12.19 -0.78
C THR A 180 -1.82 -11.34 0.19
N ASN A 181 -3.10 -11.64 0.33
CA ASN A 181 -3.95 -11.03 1.35
C ASN A 181 -4.29 -12.04 2.42
N TYR A 182 -3.80 -11.82 3.64
CA TYR A 182 -3.93 -12.74 4.76
C TYR A 182 -5.39 -13.14 5.01
N ASN A 183 -6.29 -12.17 5.08
CA ASN A 183 -7.70 -12.40 5.39
C ASN A 183 -8.46 -13.12 4.28
N ARG A 184 -8.07 -12.83 3.02
CA ARG A 184 -8.79 -13.32 1.83
C ARG A 184 -8.31 -14.67 1.36
N GLU A 185 -7.12 -15.07 1.76
CA GLU A 185 -6.45 -16.28 1.28
C GLU A 185 -6.26 -17.32 2.38
N GLY A 186 -7.11 -17.29 3.42
CA GLY A 186 -7.27 -18.36 4.38
C GLY A 186 -6.60 -18.14 5.73
N TYR A 187 -6.30 -16.90 6.11
CA TYR A 187 -5.66 -16.57 7.38
C TYR A 187 -4.30 -17.25 7.58
N GLU A 188 -3.52 -17.31 6.51
CA GLU A 188 -2.20 -17.89 6.49
C GLU A 188 -1.21 -16.95 5.80
N LEU A 189 0.04 -16.94 6.27
CA LEU A 189 1.12 -16.25 5.56
C LEU A 189 1.49 -17.05 4.30
N LYS A 190 1.30 -16.44 3.16
CA LYS A 190 1.62 -17.02 1.85
C LYS A 190 2.46 -16.04 1.04
N GLY A 191 3.18 -16.57 0.05
CA GLY A 191 4.08 -15.74 -0.76
C GLY A 191 5.26 -15.22 0.05
N LYS A 192 5.62 -13.96 -0.17
CA LYS A 192 6.75 -13.27 0.48
C LYS A 192 6.31 -12.07 1.32
N VAL A 193 5.17 -11.51 0.96
CA VAL A 193 4.55 -10.35 1.62
C VAL A 193 3.06 -10.64 1.79
N SER A 194 2.54 -10.41 2.98
CA SER A 194 1.12 -10.50 3.28
C SER A 194 0.55 -9.13 3.65
N ILE A 195 -0.63 -8.82 3.09
CA ILE A 195 -1.37 -7.60 3.38
C ILE A 195 -2.46 -7.92 4.40
N PHE A 196 -2.57 -7.06 5.41
CA PHE A 196 -3.57 -7.10 6.47
C PHE A 196 -4.45 -5.86 6.35
N ASN A 197 -5.39 -5.86 5.45
CA ASN A 197 -6.23 -4.69 5.31
C ASN A 197 -7.69 -4.97 5.69
N THR A 198 -8.31 -3.96 6.24
CA THR A 198 -9.75 -3.94 6.49
C THR A 198 -10.47 -4.15 5.18
N SER A 199 -11.17 -5.24 5.07
CA SER A 199 -12.00 -5.51 3.91
C SER A 199 -13.46 -5.34 4.28
N HIS A 200 -14.12 -4.36 3.67
CA HIS A 200 -15.56 -4.30 3.70
C HIS A 200 -16.14 -5.44 2.86
N MET A 201 -16.66 -6.47 3.49
CA MET A 201 -17.45 -7.51 2.82
C MET A 201 -18.91 -7.06 2.76
N TYR A 202 -19.42 -6.94 1.55
CA TYR A 202 -20.85 -6.78 1.33
C TYR A 202 -21.49 -8.17 1.27
N ASN A 203 -22.24 -8.53 2.28
CA ASN A 203 -23.16 -9.65 2.21
C ASN A 203 -24.56 -9.16 1.80
N ASN A 204 -25.48 -10.08 1.51
CA ASN A 204 -26.86 -9.78 1.13
C ASN A 204 -27.68 -9.04 2.21
N LYS A 205 -27.11 -8.77 3.37
CA LYS A 205 -27.75 -8.12 4.54
C LYS A 205 -27.15 -6.78 4.92
N GLY A 206 -26.08 -6.34 4.24
CA GLY A 206 -25.39 -5.09 4.55
C GLY A 206 -23.87 -5.22 4.59
N ILE A 207 -23.18 -4.18 5.05
CA ILE A 207 -21.74 -4.14 5.20
C ILE A 207 -21.38 -4.95 6.45
N VAL A 208 -20.59 -5.98 6.28
CA VAL A 208 -19.86 -6.62 7.39
C VAL A 208 -18.44 -6.05 7.36
N GLU A 209 -18.12 -5.20 8.32
CA GLU A 209 -16.76 -4.77 8.55
C GLU A 209 -16.01 -5.89 9.28
N GLU A 210 -15.21 -6.64 8.56
CA GLU A 210 -14.13 -7.40 9.18
C GLU A 210 -12.87 -6.56 9.09
N SER A 211 -12.60 -5.82 10.15
CA SER A 211 -11.30 -5.19 10.37
C SER A 211 -10.35 -6.27 10.84
N TYR A 212 -9.38 -6.62 10.04
CA TYR A 212 -8.32 -7.53 10.47
C TYR A 212 -7.00 -6.76 10.43
N GLU A 213 -6.59 -6.34 11.60
CA GLU A 213 -5.31 -5.67 11.74
C GLU A 213 -4.22 -6.70 12.08
N LEU A 214 -2.98 -6.39 11.77
CA LEU A 214 -1.85 -7.31 11.93
C LEU A 214 -1.69 -7.80 13.39
N HIS A 215 -2.01 -6.96 14.37
CA HIS A 215 -1.97 -7.33 15.78
C HIS A 215 -3.12 -8.25 16.22
N GLU A 216 -4.14 -8.44 15.38
CA GLU A 216 -5.29 -9.33 15.60
C GLU A 216 -5.11 -10.69 14.88
N ALA A 217 -4.00 -10.87 14.15
CA ALA A 217 -3.70 -12.12 13.46
C ALA A 217 -3.50 -13.28 14.44
N ASP A 218 -3.34 -14.50 13.91
CA ASP A 218 -3.01 -15.65 14.73
C ASP A 218 -1.71 -15.45 15.54
N SER A 219 -1.55 -16.22 16.63
CA SER A 219 -0.46 -16.04 17.56
C SER A 219 0.93 -16.23 16.98
N GLU A 220 1.08 -17.06 15.94
CA GLU A 220 2.36 -17.29 15.26
C GLU A 220 2.72 -16.11 14.37
N THR A 221 1.76 -15.59 13.62
CA THR A 221 1.92 -14.39 12.80
C THR A 221 2.25 -13.17 13.66
N VAL A 222 1.54 -12.96 14.76
CA VAL A 222 1.84 -11.86 15.71
C VAL A 222 3.21 -12.04 16.35
N LYS A 223 3.61 -13.26 16.72
CA LYS A 223 4.94 -13.55 17.25
C LYS A 223 6.03 -13.25 16.23
N LEU A 224 5.84 -13.65 14.97
CA LEU A 224 6.77 -13.33 13.90
C LEU A 224 6.90 -11.81 13.74
N TRP A 225 5.78 -11.10 13.63
CA TRP A 225 5.76 -9.64 13.51
C TRP A 225 6.46 -8.94 14.68
N ASN A 226 6.22 -9.41 15.92
CA ASN A 226 6.90 -8.89 17.10
C ASN A 226 8.42 -9.14 17.09
N SER A 227 8.88 -10.16 16.39
CA SER A 227 10.32 -10.46 16.29
C SER A 227 11.11 -9.45 15.43
N TYR A 228 10.42 -8.55 14.73
CA TYR A 228 11.04 -7.48 13.94
C TYR A 228 11.19 -6.14 14.70
N ALA A 229 10.91 -6.12 16.01
CA ALA A 229 11.02 -4.93 16.85
C ALA A 229 12.45 -4.42 17.00
#